data_e72148bcda1767a482c8b8f83758c6dc
#
_entry.id   e72148bcda1767a482c8b8f83758c6dc
#
_cell.length_a   1.000
_cell.length_b   1.000
_cell.length_c   1.000
_cell.angle_alpha   90.00
_cell.angle_beta   90.00
_cell.angle_gamma   90.00
#
_symmetry.space_group_name_H-M   'P 1'
#
loop_
_entity.id
_entity.type
_entity.pdbx_description
1 polymer ?
#
loop_
_entity_poly.entity_id
_entity_poly.type
_entity_poly.pdbx_seq_one_letter_code
_entity_poly.pdbx_strand_id
1 'polypeptide(L)'
;MKRFLPFLIIALVGLVTVGVAAFVYRTKTQPAPASAVAKATPAEQAEDPSLHVRGPRNAPVTLEIYGDFQCPPCATASKAIDELQKEYDGKMRVIFHEFPLEVHNHATEAAMAAEAAGIQGKFWEMHDMLYQYQAVWSRVSNAKFFFESYAESLKLDVARFRADCQAADLRLRIMTEGKIGETRGAKNTPTIFINGVEAKAVFTKEKLKEAIDAALAAKKGS
;
A
#
# COMPACT_ATOMS: atom_id res chain seq x y z
N MET A 1 -25.69 -29.52 -59.45
CA MET A 1 -25.47 -29.00 -58.09
C MET A 1 -24.02 -29.08 -57.58
N LYS A 2 -23.13 -29.96 -58.08
CA LYS A 2 -21.72 -30.08 -57.61
C LYS A 2 -20.75 -28.96 -58.07
N ARG A 3 -21.09 -28.15 -59.07
CA ARG A 3 -20.21 -27.11 -59.66
C ARG A 3 -20.10 -25.84 -58.82
N PHE A 4 -21.04 -25.53 -57.91
CA PHE A 4 -21.05 -24.31 -57.10
C PHE A 4 -20.49 -24.50 -55.68
N LEU A 5 -20.26 -25.76 -55.25
CA LEU A 5 -19.74 -26.09 -53.92
C LEU A 5 -18.41 -25.40 -53.58
N PRO A 6 -17.37 -25.37 -54.50
CA PRO A 6 -16.12 -24.71 -54.18
C PRO A 6 -16.27 -23.19 -54.02
N PHE A 7 -17.16 -22.54 -54.73
CA PHE A 7 -17.43 -21.10 -54.58
C PHE A 7 -18.11 -20.76 -53.28
N LEU A 8 -19.03 -21.64 -52.79
CA LEU A 8 -19.66 -21.49 -51.50
C LEU A 8 -18.68 -21.64 -50.35
N ILE A 9 -17.74 -22.57 -50.46
CA ILE A 9 -16.69 -22.77 -49.42
C ILE A 9 -15.75 -21.54 -49.37
N ILE A 10 -15.33 -21.01 -50.52
CA ILE A 10 -14.46 -19.83 -50.59
C ILE A 10 -15.17 -18.61 -49.98
N ALA A 11 -16.45 -18.41 -50.30
CA ALA A 11 -17.25 -17.31 -49.74
C ALA A 11 -17.42 -17.45 -48.19
N LEU A 12 -17.62 -18.65 -47.70
CA LEU A 12 -17.76 -18.89 -46.26
C LEU A 12 -16.42 -18.65 -45.49
N VAL A 13 -15.30 -19.12 -46.05
CA VAL A 13 -13.97 -18.87 -45.51
C VAL A 13 -13.66 -17.36 -45.50
N GLY A 14 -13.99 -16.65 -46.56
CA GLY A 14 -13.82 -15.20 -46.66
C GLY A 14 -14.62 -14.45 -45.60
N LEU A 15 -15.87 -14.85 -45.37
CA LEU A 15 -16.71 -14.26 -44.30
C LEU A 15 -16.18 -14.49 -42.90
N VAL A 16 -15.69 -15.71 -42.62
CA VAL A 16 -15.10 -16.04 -41.33
C VAL A 16 -13.80 -15.27 -41.07
N THR A 17 -12.93 -15.15 -42.09
CA THR A 17 -11.66 -14.40 -41.94
C THR A 17 -11.91 -12.90 -41.72
N VAL A 18 -12.87 -12.29 -42.40
CA VAL A 18 -13.26 -10.89 -42.19
C VAL A 18 -13.87 -10.72 -40.80
N GLY A 19 -14.71 -11.64 -40.34
CA GLY A 19 -15.31 -11.62 -39.00
C GLY A 19 -14.26 -11.71 -37.89
N VAL A 20 -13.31 -12.61 -38.01
CA VAL A 20 -12.20 -12.76 -37.04
C VAL A 20 -11.29 -11.53 -37.08
N ALA A 21 -10.96 -11.00 -38.24
CA ALA A 21 -10.16 -9.79 -38.35
C ALA A 21 -10.85 -8.57 -37.72
N ALA A 22 -12.16 -8.41 -37.96
CA ALA A 22 -12.95 -7.34 -37.34
C ALA A 22 -13.07 -7.49 -35.82
N PHE A 23 -13.21 -8.74 -35.33
CA PHE A 23 -13.24 -9.02 -33.88
C PHE A 23 -11.89 -8.69 -33.22
N VAL A 24 -10.78 -9.15 -33.80
CA VAL A 24 -9.43 -8.87 -33.30
C VAL A 24 -9.12 -7.37 -33.38
N TYR A 25 -9.57 -6.69 -34.45
CA TYR A 25 -9.38 -5.25 -34.56
C TYR A 25 -10.17 -4.49 -33.50
N ARG A 26 -11.43 -4.87 -33.24
CA ARG A 26 -12.26 -4.28 -32.17
C ARG A 26 -11.66 -4.51 -30.77
N THR A 27 -11.08 -5.67 -30.50
CA THR A 27 -10.46 -5.95 -29.19
C THR A 27 -9.13 -5.19 -29.01
N LYS A 28 -8.40 -4.90 -30.11
CA LYS A 28 -7.16 -4.12 -30.06
C LYS A 28 -7.37 -2.61 -30.05
N THR A 29 -8.49 -2.11 -30.58
CA THR A 29 -8.78 -0.69 -30.68
C THR A 29 -9.79 -0.16 -29.65
N GLN A 30 -10.29 -1.01 -28.75
CA GLN A 30 -10.91 -0.46 -27.56
C GLN A 30 -9.78 0.14 -26.71
N PRO A 31 -9.71 1.48 -26.57
CA PRO A 31 -8.89 2.06 -25.53
C PRO A 31 -9.42 1.41 -24.23
N ALA A 32 -8.51 0.82 -23.45
CA ALA A 32 -8.83 0.47 -22.07
C ALA A 32 -9.60 1.66 -21.50
N PRO A 33 -10.73 1.45 -20.80
CA PRO A 33 -11.40 2.55 -20.17
C PRO A 33 -10.31 3.29 -19.40
N ALA A 34 -10.05 4.53 -19.78
CA ALA A 34 -9.21 5.40 -19.00
C ALA A 34 -9.86 5.36 -17.62
N SER A 35 -9.30 4.55 -16.73
CA SER A 35 -9.61 4.65 -15.32
C SER A 35 -9.37 6.11 -15.03
N ALA A 36 -10.46 6.87 -14.99
CA ALA A 36 -10.44 8.14 -14.35
C ALA A 36 -9.78 7.84 -13.00
N VAL A 37 -8.55 8.30 -12.82
CA VAL A 37 -7.95 8.43 -11.51
C VAL A 37 -8.83 9.51 -10.86
N ALA A 38 -10.04 9.08 -10.46
CA ALA A 38 -10.85 9.85 -9.58
C ALA A 38 -9.92 10.13 -8.40
N LYS A 39 -9.77 11.40 -8.03
CA LYS A 39 -9.19 11.78 -6.77
C LYS A 39 -10.03 11.07 -5.70
N ALA A 40 -9.63 9.83 -5.36
CA ALA A 40 -10.27 9.09 -4.29
C ALA A 40 -10.14 9.95 -3.03
N THR A 41 -11.27 10.27 -2.44
CA THR A 41 -11.26 11.01 -1.18
C THR A 41 -10.66 10.11 -0.10
N PRO A 42 -10.02 10.66 0.94
CA PRO A 42 -9.48 9.87 2.06
C PRO A 42 -10.51 8.90 2.68
N ALA A 43 -11.79 9.21 2.59
CA ALA A 43 -12.88 8.36 3.08
C ALA A 43 -13.10 7.10 2.21
N GLU A 44 -12.93 7.21 0.89
CA GLU A 44 -13.12 6.09 -0.06
C GLU A 44 -11.99 5.07 0.05
N GLN A 45 -10.75 5.53 0.32
CA GLN A 45 -9.60 4.66 0.57
C GLN A 45 -9.72 3.88 1.89
N ALA A 46 -10.46 4.39 2.88
CA ALA A 46 -10.67 3.72 4.16
C ALA A 46 -11.62 2.51 4.09
N GLU A 47 -12.26 2.28 2.96
CA GLU A 47 -13.14 1.13 2.70
C GLU A 47 -12.41 0.00 1.96
N ASP A 48 -11.21 0.26 1.43
CA ASP A 48 -10.38 -0.77 0.80
C ASP A 48 -9.81 -1.70 1.89
N PRO A 49 -10.19 -2.98 1.90
CA PRO A 49 -9.69 -3.94 2.90
C PRO A 49 -8.20 -4.21 2.78
N SER A 50 -7.55 -3.77 1.70
CA SER A 50 -6.10 -3.86 1.53
C SER A 50 -5.34 -2.77 2.27
N LEU A 51 -6.02 -1.72 2.77
CA LEU A 51 -5.38 -0.63 3.50
C LEU A 51 -5.20 -0.96 4.98
N HIS A 52 -4.02 -0.65 5.49
CA HIS A 52 -3.71 -0.78 6.90
C HIS A 52 -4.16 0.44 7.67
N VAL A 53 -5.33 0.34 8.30
CA VAL A 53 -5.96 1.44 9.05
C VAL A 53 -5.94 1.15 10.54
N ARG A 54 -5.48 2.14 11.35
CA ARG A 54 -5.56 2.13 12.82
C ARG A 54 -6.33 3.36 13.28
N GLY A 55 -7.35 3.17 14.09
CA GLY A 55 -8.24 4.22 14.60
C GLY A 55 -9.63 4.23 13.95
N PRO A 56 -10.56 5.06 14.44
CA PRO A 56 -11.95 5.03 13.98
C PRO A 56 -12.11 5.61 12.57
N ARG A 57 -12.97 4.98 11.75
CA ARG A 57 -13.23 5.41 10.36
C ARG A 57 -13.69 6.87 10.22
N ASN A 58 -14.46 7.34 11.15
CA ASN A 58 -15.02 8.69 11.18
C ASN A 58 -14.15 9.70 11.93
N ALA A 59 -12.90 9.36 12.22
CA ALA A 59 -11.99 10.30 12.88
C ALA A 59 -11.88 11.61 12.07
N PRO A 60 -11.92 12.76 12.75
CA PRO A 60 -11.82 14.06 12.08
C PRO A 60 -10.47 14.31 11.42
N VAL A 61 -9.42 13.63 11.88
CA VAL A 61 -8.07 13.72 11.29
C VAL A 61 -7.61 12.36 10.77
N THR A 62 -7.14 12.34 9.53
CA THR A 62 -6.51 11.20 8.89
C THR A 62 -5.06 11.52 8.62
N LEU A 63 -4.15 10.67 9.13
CA LEU A 63 -2.75 10.65 8.75
C LEU A 63 -2.54 9.53 7.75
N GLU A 64 -2.10 9.85 6.54
CA GLU A 64 -1.63 8.88 5.55
C GLU A 64 -0.11 8.91 5.54
N ILE A 65 0.53 7.77 5.73
CA ILE A 65 1.97 7.65 5.91
C ILE A 65 2.52 6.73 4.84
N TYR A 66 3.41 7.23 4.02
CA TYR A 66 4.26 6.42 3.14
C TYR A 66 5.56 6.13 3.88
N GLY A 67 5.72 4.88 4.31
CA GLY A 67 6.77 4.46 5.23
C GLY A 67 7.65 3.34 4.71
N ASP A 68 8.86 3.30 5.24
CA ASP A 68 9.85 2.26 5.02
C ASP A 68 10.34 1.76 6.39
N PHE A 69 10.19 0.48 6.64
CA PHE A 69 10.55 -0.10 7.94
C PHE A 69 12.05 0.00 8.26
N GLN A 70 12.92 0.13 7.26
CA GLN A 70 14.35 0.29 7.50
C GLN A 70 14.78 1.76 7.61
N CYS A 71 13.92 2.73 7.29
CA CYS A 71 14.22 4.15 7.36
C CYS A 71 14.22 4.65 8.81
N PRO A 72 15.35 5.19 9.35
CA PRO A 72 15.40 5.63 10.75
C PRO A 72 14.45 6.80 11.07
N PRO A 73 14.27 7.82 10.21
CA PRO A 73 13.23 8.83 10.41
C PRO A 73 11.82 8.25 10.51
N CYS A 74 11.50 7.16 9.80
CA CYS A 74 10.20 6.48 9.89
C CYS A 74 9.97 5.88 11.29
N ALA A 75 10.98 5.25 11.88
CA ALA A 75 10.87 4.73 13.24
C ALA A 75 10.61 5.85 14.26
N THR A 76 11.26 7.02 14.09
CA THR A 76 11.02 8.20 14.93
C THR A 76 9.58 8.71 14.76
N ALA A 77 9.10 8.82 13.52
CA ALA A 77 7.73 9.23 13.23
C ALA A 77 6.70 8.26 13.78
N SER A 78 6.90 6.93 13.59
CA SER A 78 6.02 5.89 14.10
C SER A 78 5.84 6.01 15.61
N LYS A 79 6.91 6.14 16.38
CA LYS A 79 6.85 6.33 17.83
C LYS A 79 6.05 7.58 18.21
N ALA A 80 6.30 8.70 17.54
CA ALA A 80 5.58 9.95 17.79
C ALA A 80 4.08 9.81 17.49
N ILE A 81 3.74 9.12 16.39
CA ILE A 81 2.34 8.89 15.97
C ILE A 81 1.62 7.97 16.96
N ASP A 82 2.26 6.92 17.46
CA ASP A 82 1.67 6.02 18.48
C ASP A 82 1.34 6.77 19.77
N GLU A 83 2.19 7.70 20.19
CA GLU A 83 1.93 8.56 21.35
C GLU A 83 0.77 9.52 21.08
N LEU A 84 0.74 10.13 19.89
CA LEU A 84 -0.34 11.05 19.49
C LEU A 84 -1.67 10.33 19.30
N GLN A 85 -1.70 9.08 18.82
CA GLN A 85 -2.95 8.31 18.76
C GLN A 85 -3.59 8.13 20.13
N LYS A 86 -2.78 7.95 21.17
CA LYS A 86 -3.28 7.87 22.57
C LYS A 86 -3.78 9.22 23.07
N GLU A 87 -3.08 10.32 22.70
CA GLU A 87 -3.50 11.69 23.10
C GLU A 87 -4.77 12.14 22.37
N TYR A 88 -4.95 11.71 21.12
CA TYR A 88 -6.08 12.08 20.25
C TYR A 88 -7.11 10.95 20.09
N ASP A 89 -7.31 10.16 21.14
CA ASP A 89 -8.22 9.02 21.10
C ASP A 89 -9.59 9.38 20.48
N GLY A 90 -10.04 8.56 19.53
CA GLY A 90 -11.26 8.80 18.77
C GLY A 90 -11.21 9.94 17.73
N LYS A 91 -10.19 10.77 17.71
CA LYS A 91 -10.07 11.94 16.82
C LYS A 91 -9.07 11.77 15.67
N MET A 92 -8.28 10.73 15.71
CA MET A 92 -7.22 10.47 14.74
C MET A 92 -7.28 9.03 14.24
N ARG A 93 -7.13 8.86 12.93
CA ARG A 93 -6.83 7.56 12.32
C ARG A 93 -5.54 7.65 11.51
N VAL A 94 -4.88 6.53 11.38
CA VAL A 94 -3.65 6.37 10.62
C VAL A 94 -3.89 5.37 9.51
N ILE A 95 -3.44 5.70 8.31
CA ILE A 95 -3.36 4.80 7.16
C ILE A 95 -1.88 4.65 6.83
N PHE A 96 -1.37 3.43 6.83
CA PHE A 96 0.01 3.13 6.47
C PHE A 96 0.07 2.56 5.06
N HIS A 97 1.04 3.07 4.29
CA HIS A 97 1.33 2.66 2.93
C HIS A 97 2.79 2.20 2.85
N GLU A 98 3.00 1.04 2.23
CA GLU A 98 4.33 0.52 1.99
C GLU A 98 5.08 1.37 0.94
N PHE A 99 6.27 1.84 1.33
CA PHE A 99 7.13 2.62 0.44
C PHE A 99 8.61 2.22 0.63
N PRO A 100 8.98 0.96 0.36
CA PRO A 100 10.34 0.48 0.54
C PRO A 100 11.29 1.16 -0.44
N LEU A 101 12.34 1.82 0.08
CA LEU A 101 13.35 2.49 -0.71
C LEU A 101 14.43 1.51 -1.18
N GLU A 102 14.86 1.62 -2.44
CA GLU A 102 15.90 0.75 -3.02
C GLU A 102 17.26 0.87 -2.31
N VAL A 103 17.52 1.99 -1.64
CA VAL A 103 18.77 2.22 -0.88
C VAL A 103 18.84 1.41 0.42
N HIS A 104 17.73 0.84 0.84
CA HIS A 104 17.62 0.04 2.06
C HIS A 104 17.55 -1.45 1.74
N ASN A 105 18.61 -2.19 2.10
CA ASN A 105 18.79 -3.59 1.70
C ASN A 105 17.68 -4.53 2.17
N HIS A 106 17.01 -4.25 3.29
CA HIS A 106 15.97 -5.08 3.89
C HIS A 106 14.57 -4.44 3.84
N ALA A 107 14.42 -3.26 3.23
CA ALA A 107 13.13 -2.56 3.21
C ALA A 107 12.01 -3.42 2.62
N THR A 108 12.24 -4.01 1.44
CA THR A 108 11.25 -4.88 0.80
C THR A 108 10.98 -6.14 1.62
N GLU A 109 12.01 -6.75 2.25
CA GLU A 109 11.82 -7.93 3.09
C GLU A 109 10.99 -7.61 4.35
N ALA A 110 11.20 -6.44 4.94
CA ALA A 110 10.44 -5.98 6.10
C ALA A 110 8.98 -5.65 5.72
N ALA A 111 8.75 -5.00 4.58
CA ALA A 111 7.42 -4.77 4.04
C ALA A 111 6.68 -6.11 3.78
N MET A 112 7.35 -7.08 3.15
CA MET A 112 6.80 -8.44 2.96
C MET A 112 6.43 -9.10 4.28
N ALA A 113 7.24 -8.91 5.33
CA ALA A 113 6.97 -9.47 6.65
C ALA A 113 5.74 -8.81 7.32
N ALA A 114 5.61 -7.49 7.23
CA ALA A 114 4.44 -6.77 7.75
C ALA A 114 3.16 -7.22 7.05
N GLU A 115 3.19 -7.32 5.73
CA GLU A 115 2.07 -7.74 4.91
C GLU A 115 1.69 -9.21 5.12
N ALA A 116 2.68 -10.12 5.22
CA ALA A 116 2.43 -11.52 5.53
C ALA A 116 1.78 -11.69 6.91
N ALA A 117 2.19 -10.90 7.89
CA ALA A 117 1.51 -10.83 9.19
C ALA A 117 0.09 -10.24 9.05
N GLY A 118 -0.09 -9.26 8.17
CA GLY A 118 -1.38 -8.65 7.85
C GLY A 118 -2.38 -9.64 7.27
N ILE A 119 -1.96 -10.57 6.40
CA ILE A 119 -2.79 -11.68 5.88
C ILE A 119 -3.33 -12.56 7.03
N GLN A 120 -2.62 -12.59 8.16
CA GLN A 120 -3.03 -13.31 9.38
C GLN A 120 -3.63 -12.37 10.45
N GLY A 121 -4.01 -11.13 10.08
CA GLY A 121 -4.67 -10.16 10.96
C GLY A 121 -3.74 -9.47 11.97
N LYS A 122 -2.41 -9.48 11.73
CA LYS A 122 -1.38 -8.98 12.66
C LYS A 122 -0.43 -7.94 12.01
N PHE A 123 -0.93 -7.17 11.05
CA PHE A 123 -0.11 -6.13 10.41
C PHE A 123 0.47 -5.14 11.42
N TRP A 124 -0.38 -4.57 12.26
CA TRP A 124 0.04 -3.49 13.15
C TRP A 124 0.97 -3.97 14.27
N GLU A 125 0.77 -5.17 14.76
CA GLU A 125 1.67 -5.75 15.74
C GLU A 125 3.06 -6.02 15.14
N MET A 126 3.12 -6.50 13.89
CA MET A 126 4.37 -6.69 13.17
C MET A 126 5.03 -5.35 12.83
N HIS A 127 4.24 -4.37 12.35
CA HIS A 127 4.68 -2.99 12.10
C HIS A 127 5.37 -2.39 13.33
N ASP A 128 4.74 -2.50 14.50
CA ASP A 128 5.27 -1.95 15.74
C ASP A 128 6.58 -2.64 16.15
N MET A 129 6.68 -3.98 16.00
CA MET A 129 7.91 -4.73 16.26
C MET A 129 9.03 -4.38 15.27
N LEU A 130 8.73 -4.23 13.99
CA LEU A 130 9.71 -3.86 12.98
C LEU A 130 10.35 -2.52 13.30
N TYR A 131 9.58 -1.50 13.66
CA TYR A 131 10.13 -0.21 14.06
C TYR A 131 10.81 -0.24 15.43
N GLN A 132 10.23 -0.91 16.41
CA GLN A 132 10.79 -1.02 17.77
C GLN A 132 12.19 -1.64 17.76
N TYR A 133 12.39 -2.67 16.95
CA TYR A 133 13.65 -3.40 16.87
C TYR A 133 14.47 -3.08 15.62
N GLN A 134 14.14 -1.99 14.91
CA GLN A 134 14.80 -1.59 13.67
C GLN A 134 16.33 -1.55 13.78
N ALA A 135 16.86 -0.96 14.87
CA ALA A 135 18.30 -0.84 15.07
C ALA A 135 19.03 -2.19 15.17
N VAL A 136 18.31 -3.28 15.47
CA VAL A 136 18.85 -4.64 15.55
C VAL A 136 18.86 -5.30 14.19
N TRP A 137 17.70 -5.45 13.56
CA TRP A 137 17.58 -6.22 12.32
C TRP A 137 18.08 -5.47 11.08
N SER A 138 18.09 -4.13 11.09
CA SER A 138 18.50 -3.34 9.91
C SER A 138 20.01 -3.39 9.62
N ARG A 139 20.82 -3.90 10.55
CA ARG A 139 22.29 -3.91 10.46
C ARG A 139 22.90 -5.30 10.21
N VAL A 140 22.08 -6.32 10.16
CA VAL A 140 22.54 -7.70 9.96
C VAL A 140 22.51 -8.04 8.48
N SER A 141 23.26 -9.07 8.08
CA SER A 141 23.25 -9.57 6.69
C SER A 141 21.98 -10.37 6.35
N ASN A 142 21.28 -10.90 7.35
CA ASN A 142 20.06 -11.69 7.18
C ASN A 142 19.02 -11.29 8.23
N ALA A 143 18.11 -10.43 7.86
CA ALA A 143 17.04 -9.93 8.72
C ALA A 143 15.87 -10.93 8.87
N LYS A 144 15.72 -11.89 7.95
CA LYS A 144 14.59 -12.84 7.93
C LYS A 144 14.42 -13.61 9.22
N PHE A 145 15.54 -13.98 9.85
CA PHE A 145 15.52 -14.67 11.15
C PHE A 145 14.74 -13.87 12.21
N PHE A 146 14.95 -12.56 12.27
CA PHE A 146 14.23 -11.70 13.19
C PHE A 146 12.74 -11.63 12.86
N PHE A 147 12.39 -11.50 11.59
CA PHE A 147 10.99 -11.42 11.14
C PHE A 147 10.23 -12.71 11.45
N GLU A 148 10.86 -13.87 11.27
CA GLU A 148 10.30 -15.17 11.69
C GLU A 148 10.12 -15.25 13.21
N SER A 149 11.10 -14.79 13.98
CA SER A 149 11.01 -14.75 15.45
C SER A 149 9.87 -13.82 15.92
N TYR A 150 9.65 -12.71 15.22
CA TYR A 150 8.50 -11.83 15.51
C TYR A 150 7.19 -12.53 15.17
N ALA A 151 7.10 -13.23 14.04
CA ALA A 151 5.93 -14.01 13.68
C ALA A 151 5.59 -15.08 14.73
N GLU A 152 6.60 -15.79 15.25
CA GLU A 152 6.45 -16.74 16.38
C GLU A 152 5.92 -16.03 17.64
N SER A 153 6.49 -14.88 17.99
CA SER A 153 6.07 -14.10 19.17
C SER A 153 4.62 -13.61 19.04
N LEU A 154 4.19 -13.31 17.83
CA LEU A 154 2.82 -12.91 17.50
C LEU A 154 1.86 -14.11 17.36
N LYS A 155 2.34 -15.34 17.55
CA LYS A 155 1.59 -16.59 17.43
C LYS A 155 0.97 -16.80 16.04
N LEU A 156 1.69 -16.37 15.00
CA LEU A 156 1.30 -16.62 13.61
C LEU A 156 1.60 -18.08 13.20
N ASP A 157 0.92 -18.56 12.17
CA ASP A 157 1.37 -19.74 11.44
C ASP A 157 2.67 -19.38 10.70
N VAL A 158 3.81 -19.80 11.24
CA VAL A 158 5.14 -19.46 10.72
C VAL A 158 5.39 -20.10 9.37
N ALA A 159 4.85 -21.29 9.10
CA ALA A 159 5.01 -21.93 7.80
C ALA A 159 4.29 -21.14 6.70
N ARG A 160 3.06 -20.71 6.97
CA ARG A 160 2.28 -19.82 6.11
C ARG A 160 2.97 -18.46 5.97
N PHE A 161 3.43 -17.86 7.07
CA PHE A 161 4.16 -16.59 7.04
C PHE A 161 5.38 -16.63 6.12
N ARG A 162 6.19 -17.69 6.18
CA ARG A 162 7.34 -17.89 5.28
C ARG A 162 6.93 -17.98 3.82
N ALA A 163 5.85 -18.68 3.53
CA ALA A 163 5.32 -18.80 2.16
C ALA A 163 4.83 -17.44 1.65
N ASP A 164 4.05 -16.71 2.46
CA ASP A 164 3.51 -15.40 2.12
C ASP A 164 4.65 -14.37 1.91
N CYS A 165 5.72 -14.40 2.73
CA CYS A 165 6.92 -13.58 2.55
C CYS A 165 7.68 -13.82 1.23
N GLN A 166 7.39 -14.89 0.52
CA GLN A 166 8.00 -15.22 -0.77
C GLN A 166 7.03 -15.05 -1.95
N ALA A 167 5.78 -14.69 -1.69
CA ALA A 167 4.74 -14.57 -2.69
C ALA A 167 5.00 -13.39 -3.65
N ALA A 168 5.00 -13.69 -4.95
CA ALA A 168 5.32 -12.69 -5.97
C ALA A 168 4.21 -11.63 -6.12
N ASP A 169 2.96 -12.02 -5.92
CA ASP A 169 1.80 -11.13 -5.94
C ASP A 169 1.81 -10.14 -4.79
N LEU A 170 2.21 -10.59 -3.59
CA LEU A 170 2.39 -9.71 -2.43
C LEU A 170 3.49 -8.66 -2.69
N ARG A 171 4.63 -9.10 -3.23
CA ARG A 171 5.70 -8.18 -3.64
C ARG A 171 5.21 -7.17 -4.68
N LEU A 172 4.48 -7.63 -5.69
CA LEU A 172 3.94 -6.75 -6.74
C LEU A 172 2.98 -5.71 -6.14
N ARG A 173 2.14 -6.10 -5.17
CA ARG A 173 1.23 -5.18 -4.47
C ARG A 173 2.01 -4.09 -3.74
N ILE A 174 3.03 -4.44 -2.94
CA ILE A 174 3.91 -3.49 -2.24
C ILE A 174 4.55 -2.49 -3.22
N MET A 175 5.14 -3.00 -4.31
CA MET A 175 5.78 -2.14 -5.31
C MET A 175 4.78 -1.23 -6.03
N THR A 176 3.56 -1.72 -6.26
CA THR A 176 2.47 -0.94 -6.86
C THR A 176 2.01 0.17 -5.92
N GLU A 177 1.89 -0.12 -4.63
CA GLU A 177 1.52 0.86 -3.61
C GLU A 177 2.58 1.98 -3.51
N GLY A 178 3.85 1.63 -3.49
CA GLY A 178 4.95 2.60 -3.57
C GLY A 178 4.85 3.48 -4.81
N LYS A 179 4.54 2.89 -5.98
CA LYS A 179 4.36 3.64 -7.22
C LYS A 179 3.16 4.59 -7.19
N ILE A 180 2.06 4.18 -6.58
CA ILE A 180 0.92 5.06 -6.32
C ILE A 180 1.34 6.23 -5.43
N GLY A 181 2.11 5.97 -4.37
CA GLY A 181 2.68 7.00 -3.50
C GLY A 181 3.48 8.04 -4.26
N GLU A 182 4.36 7.62 -5.18
CA GLU A 182 5.11 8.54 -6.04
C GLU A 182 4.18 9.46 -6.84
N THR A 183 3.09 8.95 -7.43
CA THR A 183 2.13 9.74 -8.18
C THR A 183 1.37 10.74 -7.31
N ARG A 184 1.25 10.46 -6.01
CA ARG A 184 0.66 11.34 -5.00
C ARG A 184 1.65 12.35 -4.41
N GLY A 185 2.92 12.27 -4.80
CA GLY A 185 3.97 13.21 -4.39
C GLY A 185 4.92 12.68 -3.32
N ALA A 186 4.77 11.44 -2.83
CA ALA A 186 5.75 10.82 -1.95
C ALA A 186 7.05 10.57 -2.74
N LYS A 187 8.17 11.15 -2.28
CA LYS A 187 9.48 11.03 -2.95
C LYS A 187 10.54 10.40 -2.04
N ASN A 188 10.28 10.36 -0.78
CA ASN A 188 11.15 9.83 0.28
C ASN A 188 10.29 9.38 1.46
N THR A 189 10.92 8.79 2.48
CA THR A 189 10.25 8.30 3.67
C THR A 189 10.80 8.96 4.95
N PRO A 190 9.92 9.23 5.91
CA PRO A 190 8.46 9.17 5.79
C PRO A 190 7.91 10.36 4.98
N THR A 191 6.91 10.13 4.12
CA THR A 191 6.04 11.18 3.62
C THR A 191 4.69 11.06 4.33
N ILE A 192 4.22 12.13 4.95
CA ILE A 192 3.00 12.15 5.76
C ILE A 192 2.04 13.18 5.19
N PHE A 193 0.79 12.75 4.94
CA PHE A 193 -0.31 13.65 4.61
C PHE A 193 -1.30 13.70 5.78
N ILE A 194 -1.73 14.90 6.15
CA ILE A 194 -2.77 15.12 7.16
C ILE A 194 -4.01 15.67 6.45
N ASN A 195 -5.10 14.90 6.43
CA ASN A 195 -6.30 15.23 5.66
C ASN A 195 -5.99 15.57 4.19
N GLY A 196 -5.06 14.83 3.57
CA GLY A 196 -4.65 15.00 2.17
C GLY A 196 -3.66 16.14 1.91
N VAL A 197 -3.22 16.89 2.93
CA VAL A 197 -2.19 17.94 2.82
C VAL A 197 -0.87 17.41 3.34
N GLU A 198 0.20 17.51 2.53
CA GLU A 198 1.53 17.05 2.94
C GLU A 198 2.05 17.85 4.15
N ALA A 199 2.40 17.15 5.20
CA ALA A 199 3.08 17.69 6.37
C ALA A 199 4.60 17.71 6.11
N LYS A 200 5.11 18.83 5.58
CA LYS A 200 6.50 18.94 5.16
C LYS A 200 7.48 18.90 6.33
N ALA A 201 8.46 17.98 6.23
CA ALA A 201 9.65 17.88 7.08
C ALA A 201 9.39 17.82 8.60
N VAL A 202 8.36 17.10 9.04
CA VAL A 202 7.87 17.22 10.40
C VAL A 202 7.64 15.84 11.01
N PHE A 203 8.72 15.30 11.64
CA PHE A 203 8.67 13.95 12.20
C PHE A 203 8.83 13.92 13.71
N THR A 204 8.91 15.10 14.37
CA THR A 204 8.89 15.17 15.83
C THR A 204 7.44 15.21 16.33
N LYS A 205 7.23 14.71 17.54
CA LYS A 205 5.90 14.67 18.16
C LYS A 205 5.24 16.07 18.24
N GLU A 206 6.01 17.09 18.62
CA GLU A 206 5.55 18.46 18.78
C GLU A 206 5.01 19.03 17.47
N LYS A 207 5.76 18.80 16.40
CA LYS A 207 5.38 19.29 15.07
C LYS A 207 4.19 18.55 14.49
N LEU A 208 4.15 17.24 14.62
CA LEU A 208 2.97 16.45 14.22
C LEU A 208 1.73 16.90 15.01
N LYS A 209 1.91 17.17 16.32
CA LYS A 209 0.84 17.69 17.17
C LYS A 209 0.31 19.04 16.68
N GLU A 210 1.20 19.99 16.36
CA GLU A 210 0.81 21.31 15.80
C GLU A 210 -0.04 21.14 14.54
N ALA A 211 0.38 20.24 13.62
CA ALA A 211 -0.31 20.00 12.36
C ALA A 211 -1.68 19.31 12.57
N ILE A 212 -1.78 18.38 13.51
CA ILE A 212 -3.04 17.71 13.87
C ILE A 212 -4.01 18.72 14.51
N ASP A 213 -3.53 19.56 15.44
CA ASP A 213 -4.35 20.59 16.09
C ASP A 213 -4.90 21.58 15.06
N ALA A 214 -4.07 22.00 14.08
CA ALA A 214 -4.51 22.86 12.98
C ALA A 214 -5.59 22.18 12.12
N ALA A 215 -5.42 20.88 11.80
CA ALA A 215 -6.41 20.12 11.04
C ALA A 215 -7.76 19.97 11.78
N LEU A 216 -7.70 19.76 13.10
CA LEU A 216 -8.89 19.71 13.97
C LEU A 216 -9.61 21.06 14.04
N ALA A 217 -8.87 22.15 14.11
CA ALA A 217 -9.44 23.51 14.14
C ALA A 217 -10.14 23.85 12.82
N ALA A 218 -9.53 23.53 11.68
CA ALA A 218 -10.09 23.74 10.35
C ALA A 218 -11.46 23.04 10.17
N LYS A 219 -11.58 21.82 10.71
CA LYS A 219 -12.83 21.03 10.58
C LYS A 219 -13.96 21.49 11.48
N LYS A 220 -13.68 22.26 12.53
CA LYS A 220 -14.70 22.85 13.40
C LYS A 220 -15.33 24.12 12.80
N GLY A 221 -14.64 24.72 11.82
CA GLY A 221 -15.09 25.95 11.13
C GLY A 221 -15.82 25.69 9.80
N SER A 222 -15.95 24.42 9.39
CA SER A 222 -16.66 23.97 8.18
C SER A 222 -18.00 23.37 8.53
#